data_e28b47e842562d8fbb92a50778adec39
#
_entry.id   e28b47e842562d8fbb92a50778adec39
#
_cell.length_a   1.000
_cell.length_b   1.000
_cell.length_c   1.000
_cell.angle_alpha   90.00
_cell.angle_beta   90.00
_cell.angle_gamma   90.00
#
_symmetry.space_group_name_H-M   'P 1'
#
loop_
_entity.id
_entity.type
_entity.pdbx_description
1 polymer ?
#
loop_
_entity_poly.entity_id
_entity_poly.type
_entity_poly.pdbx_seq_one_letter_code
_entity_poly.pdbx_strand_id
1 'polypeptide(L)'
;MRPAFNAIGKKEDIRRRTVRFSRDVLDRFLNTIASVYRDISVLQNNAEDTAGIVNLENRTAIADMSARISRARTVANLHAIDAARRRLLHNGSQQLVLESLLASLVVY
;
A
#
# COMPACT_ATOMS: atom_id res chain seq x y z
N MET A 1 16.72 37.07 19.95
CA MET A 1 16.83 36.95 18.48
C MET A 1 17.12 35.53 18.05
N ARG A 2 18.21 34.93 18.53
CA ARG A 2 18.54 33.57 18.18
C ARG A 2 17.50 32.53 18.59
N PRO A 3 16.81 32.61 19.76
CA PRO A 3 15.80 31.61 20.12
C PRO A 3 14.65 31.49 19.13
N ALA A 4 14.15 32.63 18.62
CA ALA A 4 13.08 32.60 17.63
C ALA A 4 13.53 31.99 16.29
N PHE A 5 14.76 32.28 15.86
CA PHE A 5 15.33 31.73 14.65
C PHE A 5 15.53 30.21 14.77
N ASN A 6 16.02 29.75 15.92
CA ASN A 6 16.21 28.33 16.17
C ASN A 6 14.88 27.59 16.22
N ALA A 7 13.81 28.20 16.75
CA ALA A 7 12.49 27.59 16.78
C ALA A 7 11.92 27.38 15.37
N ILE A 8 12.15 28.35 14.47
CA ILE A 8 11.74 28.21 13.06
C ILE A 8 12.49 27.06 12.38
N GLY A 9 13.81 26.97 12.60
CA GLY A 9 14.61 25.88 12.07
C GLY A 9 14.17 24.51 12.58
N LYS A 10 13.84 24.41 13.86
CA LYS A 10 13.34 23.17 14.45
C LYS A 10 11.99 22.74 13.86
N LYS A 11 11.08 23.68 13.64
CA LYS A 11 9.77 23.40 13.02
C LYS A 11 9.93 22.85 11.62
N GLU A 12 10.80 23.43 10.81
CA GLU A 12 11.08 22.95 9.47
C GLU A 12 11.69 21.54 9.48
N ASP A 13 12.61 21.28 10.40
CA ASP A 13 13.24 19.97 10.54
C ASP A 13 12.23 18.90 10.95
N ILE A 14 11.37 19.19 11.92
CA ILE A 14 10.30 18.29 12.36
C ILE A 14 9.32 18.03 11.21
N ARG A 15 8.95 19.05 10.46
CA ARG A 15 8.05 18.94 9.32
C ARG A 15 8.62 17.99 8.25
N ARG A 16 9.89 18.13 7.91
CA ARG A 16 10.57 17.25 6.96
C ARG A 16 10.60 15.80 7.43
N ARG A 17 10.89 15.56 8.70
CA ARG A 17 10.90 14.23 9.30
C ARG A 17 9.50 13.62 9.30
N THR A 18 8.47 14.39 9.60
CA THR A 18 7.08 13.93 9.60
C THR A 18 6.65 13.51 8.21
N VAL A 19 6.95 14.30 7.18
CA VAL A 19 6.63 13.96 5.79
C VAL A 19 7.34 12.68 5.35
N ARG A 20 8.62 12.56 5.69
CA ARG A 20 9.43 11.37 5.36
C ARG A 20 8.88 10.11 6.05
N PHE A 21 8.55 10.23 7.33
CA PHE A 21 7.98 9.13 8.11
C PHE A 21 6.64 8.68 7.51
N SER A 22 5.78 9.63 7.15
CA SER A 22 4.48 9.33 6.53
C SER A 22 4.64 8.61 5.19
N ARG A 23 5.63 8.98 4.40
CA ARG A 23 5.96 8.31 3.14
C ARG A 23 6.38 6.87 3.37
N ASP A 24 7.26 6.63 4.34
CA ASP A 24 7.74 5.29 4.67
C ASP A 24 6.60 4.40 5.15
N VAL A 25 5.72 4.93 6.00
CA VAL A 25 4.54 4.21 6.48
C VAL A 25 3.61 3.87 5.34
N LEU A 26 3.34 4.83 4.45
CA LEU A 26 2.48 4.61 3.30
C LEU A 26 3.07 3.59 2.33
N ASP A 27 4.37 3.64 2.09
CA ASP A 27 5.06 2.67 1.25
C ASP A 27 4.94 1.25 1.81
N ARG A 28 5.15 1.08 3.12
CA ARG A 28 4.96 -0.20 3.79
C ARG A 28 3.52 -0.70 3.68
N PHE A 29 2.57 0.21 3.85
CA PHE A 29 1.16 -0.12 3.72
C PHE A 29 0.84 -0.64 2.31
N LEU A 30 1.33 0.05 1.28
CA LEU A 30 1.15 -0.37 -0.10
C LEU A 30 1.82 -1.71 -0.39
N ASN A 31 3.01 -1.93 0.16
CA ASN A 31 3.70 -3.22 0.04
C ASN A 31 2.91 -4.35 0.70
N THR A 32 2.34 -4.09 1.87
CA THR A 32 1.53 -5.06 2.60
C THR A 32 0.26 -5.42 1.83
N ILE A 33 -0.47 -4.44 1.32
CA ILE A 33 -1.69 -4.71 0.52
C ILE A 33 -1.33 -5.47 -0.75
N ALA A 34 -0.25 -5.09 -1.40
CA ALA A 34 0.20 -5.76 -2.61
C ALA A 34 0.51 -7.23 -2.35
N SER A 35 1.16 -7.54 -1.22
CA SER A 35 1.47 -8.92 -0.87
C SER A 35 0.21 -9.74 -0.60
N VAL A 36 -0.80 -9.14 0.02
CA VAL A 36 -2.10 -9.80 0.27
C VAL A 36 -2.80 -10.11 -1.04
N TYR A 37 -2.90 -9.16 -1.95
CA TYR A 37 -3.55 -9.39 -3.25
C TYR A 37 -2.75 -10.35 -4.13
N ARG A 38 -1.42 -10.37 -3.99
CA ARG A 38 -0.59 -11.39 -4.64
C ARG A 38 -0.94 -12.78 -4.15
N ASP A 39 -1.07 -12.96 -2.84
CA ASP A 39 -1.45 -14.24 -2.25
C ASP A 39 -2.86 -14.66 -2.67
N ILE A 40 -3.79 -13.72 -2.74
CA ILE A 40 -5.13 -13.96 -3.28
C ILE A 40 -5.04 -14.50 -4.72
N SER A 41 -4.23 -13.86 -5.55
CA SER A 41 -4.01 -14.30 -6.94
C SER A 41 -3.41 -15.70 -7.00
N VAL A 42 -2.43 -16.00 -6.14
CA VAL A 42 -1.81 -17.33 -6.06
C VAL A 42 -2.87 -18.40 -5.76
N LEU A 43 -3.74 -18.16 -4.79
CA LEU A 43 -4.81 -19.09 -4.44
C LEU A 43 -5.84 -19.21 -5.56
N GLN A 44 -6.21 -18.10 -6.18
CA GLN A 44 -7.18 -18.10 -7.28
C GLN A 44 -6.69 -18.88 -8.52
N ASN A 45 -5.38 -18.94 -8.72
CA ASN A 45 -4.76 -19.62 -9.84
C ASN A 45 -4.23 -21.01 -9.46
N ASN A 46 -4.55 -21.50 -8.26
CA ASN A 46 -4.10 -22.80 -7.76
C ASN A 46 -2.58 -22.97 -7.82
N ALA A 47 -1.84 -21.91 -7.55
CA ALA A 47 -0.38 -21.86 -7.67
C ALA A 47 0.34 -21.89 -6.31
N GLU A 48 -0.35 -22.28 -5.23
CA GLU A 48 0.23 -22.31 -3.88
C GLU A 48 1.47 -23.20 -3.80
N ASP A 49 1.44 -24.36 -4.45
CA ASP A 49 2.54 -25.32 -4.41
C ASP A 49 3.79 -24.81 -5.13
N THR A 50 3.63 -23.95 -6.14
CA THR A 50 4.74 -23.43 -6.93
C THR A 50 5.21 -22.08 -6.48
N ALA A 51 4.29 -21.16 -6.19
CA ALA A 51 4.61 -19.78 -5.85
C ALA A 51 4.66 -19.51 -4.34
N GLY A 52 3.97 -20.32 -3.55
CA GLY A 52 3.88 -20.14 -2.10
C GLY A 52 3.03 -18.94 -1.67
N ILE A 53 2.69 -18.91 -0.39
CA ILE A 53 1.95 -17.85 0.25
C ILE A 53 2.89 -17.09 1.19
N VAL A 54 2.96 -15.76 1.06
CA VAL A 54 3.80 -14.92 1.91
C VAL A 54 3.15 -14.72 3.28
N ASN A 55 1.84 -14.47 3.31
CA ASN A 55 1.09 -14.15 4.54
C ASN A 55 0.50 -15.42 5.17
N LEU A 56 1.34 -16.36 5.56
CA LEU A 56 0.93 -17.66 6.09
C LEU A 56 0.03 -17.54 7.33
N GLU A 57 0.30 -16.57 8.20
CA GLU A 57 -0.48 -16.33 9.40
C GLU A 57 -1.94 -15.97 9.11
N ASN A 58 -2.18 -15.37 7.96
CA ASN A 58 -3.49 -14.90 7.52
C ASN A 58 -4.08 -15.74 6.38
N ARG A 59 -3.56 -16.94 6.17
CA ARG A 59 -3.93 -17.78 5.02
C ARG A 59 -5.44 -18.04 4.96
N THR A 60 -6.08 -18.30 6.09
CA THR A 60 -7.52 -18.58 6.14
C THR A 60 -8.33 -17.37 5.66
N ALA A 61 -7.97 -16.17 6.15
CA ALA A 61 -8.64 -14.94 5.73
C ALA A 61 -8.43 -14.66 4.23
N ILE A 62 -7.20 -14.89 3.75
CA ILE A 62 -6.85 -14.69 2.34
C ILE A 62 -7.59 -15.69 1.46
N ALA A 63 -7.71 -16.94 1.89
CA ALA A 63 -8.48 -17.95 1.19
C ALA A 63 -9.96 -17.57 1.10
N ASP A 64 -10.53 -17.05 2.17
CA ASP A 64 -11.90 -16.54 2.17
C ASP A 64 -12.08 -15.39 1.18
N MET A 65 -11.17 -14.43 1.17
CA MET A 65 -11.18 -13.33 0.20
C MET A 65 -11.05 -13.85 -1.24
N SER A 66 -10.19 -14.83 -1.48
CA SER A 66 -9.96 -15.37 -2.82
C SER A 66 -11.21 -16.05 -3.39
N ALA A 67 -12.09 -16.55 -2.52
CA ALA A 67 -13.34 -17.14 -2.93
C ALA A 67 -14.43 -16.08 -3.23
N ARG A 68 -14.32 -14.90 -2.65
CA ARG A 68 -15.34 -13.84 -2.76
C ARG A 68 -15.04 -12.81 -3.84
N ILE A 69 -13.77 -12.56 -4.15
CA ILE A 69 -13.37 -11.56 -5.14
C ILE A 69 -13.08 -12.24 -6.48
N SER A 70 -13.46 -11.62 -7.59
CA SER A 70 -13.17 -12.16 -8.91
C SER A 70 -11.68 -12.04 -9.26
N ARG A 71 -11.19 -12.92 -10.13
CA ARG A 71 -9.82 -12.85 -10.64
C ARG A 71 -9.54 -11.51 -11.33
N ALA A 72 -10.50 -11.05 -12.13
CA ALA A 72 -10.38 -9.76 -12.83
C ALA A 72 -10.25 -8.60 -11.84
N ARG A 73 -11.00 -8.64 -10.73
CA ARG A 73 -10.93 -7.61 -9.70
C ARG A 73 -9.60 -7.67 -8.96
N THR A 74 -9.07 -8.86 -8.69
CA THR A 74 -7.74 -9.01 -8.08
C THR A 74 -6.66 -8.37 -8.95
N VAL A 75 -6.68 -8.62 -10.25
CA VAL A 75 -5.73 -8.02 -11.18
C VAL A 75 -5.88 -6.51 -11.23
N ALA A 76 -7.12 -6.01 -11.28
CA ALA A 76 -7.39 -4.56 -11.27
C ALA A 76 -6.88 -3.90 -9.99
N ASN A 77 -7.07 -4.53 -8.84
CA ASN A 77 -6.59 -4.02 -7.57
C ASN A 77 -5.04 -4.00 -7.50
N LEU A 78 -4.38 -5.02 -8.01
CA LEU A 78 -2.92 -5.04 -8.11
C LEU A 78 -2.40 -3.91 -9.00
N HIS A 79 -3.05 -3.66 -10.13
CA HIS A 79 -2.69 -2.56 -11.02
C HIS A 79 -2.92 -1.21 -10.34
N ALA A 80 -3.99 -1.05 -9.57
CA ALA A 80 -4.27 0.20 -8.85
C ALA A 80 -3.20 0.48 -7.78
N ILE A 81 -2.76 -0.55 -7.07
CA ILE A 81 -1.70 -0.43 -6.07
C ILE A 81 -0.37 -0.04 -6.74
N ASP A 82 -0.03 -0.68 -7.85
CA ASP A 82 1.18 -0.37 -8.59
C ASP A 82 1.16 1.07 -9.14
N ALA A 83 0.02 1.51 -9.66
CA ALA A 83 -0.15 2.89 -10.12
C ALA A 83 0.01 3.89 -8.97
N ALA A 84 -0.51 3.57 -7.78
CA ALA A 84 -0.35 4.42 -6.59
C ALA A 84 1.13 4.55 -6.21
N ARG A 85 1.88 3.45 -6.23
CA ARG A 85 3.32 3.47 -5.96
C ARG A 85 4.07 4.37 -6.93
N ARG A 86 3.76 4.27 -8.22
CA ARG A 86 4.42 5.09 -9.25
C ARG A 86 4.12 6.57 -9.06
N ARG A 87 2.87 6.92 -8.72
CA ARG A 87 2.50 8.31 -8.45
C ARG A 87 3.25 8.88 -7.25
N LEU A 88 3.45 8.09 -6.19
CA LEU A 88 4.22 8.52 -5.03
C LEU A 88 5.68 8.77 -5.39
N LEU A 89 6.27 7.95 -6.26
CA LEU A 89 7.64 8.12 -6.73
C LEU A 89 7.81 9.40 -7.57
N HIS A 90 6.76 9.85 -8.24
CA HIS A 90 6.78 11.05 -9.08
C HIS A 90 6.19 12.29 -8.37
N ASN A 91 6.38 12.39 -7.06
CA ASN A 91 5.98 13.54 -6.24
C ASN A 91 4.47 13.82 -6.22
N GLY A 92 3.64 12.78 -6.36
CA GLY A 92 2.21 12.91 -6.18
C GLY A 92 1.86 13.29 -4.73
N SER A 93 0.74 13.99 -4.55
CA SER A 93 0.20 14.24 -3.22
C SER A 93 -0.15 12.91 -2.55
N GLN A 94 0.43 12.65 -1.37
CA GLN A 94 0.18 11.42 -0.63
C GLN A 94 -1.31 11.22 -0.34
N GLN A 95 -1.98 12.29 0.07
CA GLN A 95 -3.40 12.23 0.38
C GLN A 95 -4.24 11.90 -0.86
N LEU A 96 -4.00 12.58 -1.97
CA LEU A 96 -4.73 12.33 -3.22
C LEU A 96 -4.47 10.94 -3.77
N VAL A 97 -3.23 10.47 -3.70
CA VAL A 97 -2.87 9.12 -4.14
C VAL A 97 -3.59 8.08 -3.30
N LEU A 98 -3.58 8.23 -1.98
CA LEU A 98 -4.25 7.29 -1.07
C LEU A 98 -5.77 7.32 -1.28
N GLU A 99 -6.39 8.49 -1.37
CA GLU A 99 -7.82 8.60 -1.61
C GLU A 99 -8.23 7.96 -2.94
N SER A 100 -7.47 8.22 -3.99
CA SER A 100 -7.71 7.65 -5.31
C SER A 100 -7.58 6.12 -5.28
N LEU A 101 -6.56 5.60 -4.58
CA LEU A 101 -6.37 4.16 -4.43
C LEU A 101 -7.54 3.52 -3.69
N LEU A 102 -7.90 4.06 -2.54
CA LEU A 102 -9.00 3.50 -1.73
C LEU A 102 -10.32 3.51 -2.49
N ALA A 103 -10.58 4.55 -3.30
CA ALA A 103 -11.75 4.60 -4.16
C ALA A 103 -11.72 3.54 -5.27
N SER A 104 -10.53 3.15 -5.72
CA SER A 104 -10.35 2.16 -6.78
C SER A 104 -10.40 0.73 -6.29
N LEU A 105 -10.05 0.49 -5.03
CA LEU A 105 -10.03 -0.86 -4.46
C LEU A 105 -11.44 -1.35 -4.19
N VAL A 106 -11.75 -2.52 -4.73
CA VAL A 106 -13.02 -3.20 -4.47
C VAL A 106 -12.69 -4.56 -3.88
N VAL A 107 -13.20 -4.81 -2.69
CA VAL A 107 -12.88 -6.01 -1.92
C VAL A 107 -13.68 -7.22 -2.38
N TYR A 108 -14.91 -7.01 -2.81
CA TYR A 108 -15.81 -8.10 -3.23
C TYR A 108 -16.44 -7.87 -4.59
#